data_2f8dc7d039906b843a505aa77a49abb1
#
_entry.id   2f8dc7d039906b843a505aa77a49abb1
#
_cell.length_a   1.000
_cell.length_b   1.000
_cell.length_c   1.000
_cell.angle_alpha   90.00
_cell.angle_beta   90.00
_cell.angle_gamma   90.00
#
_symmetry.space_group_name_H-M   'P 1'
#
loop_
_entity.id
_entity.type
_entity.pdbx_description
1 polymer ?
#
loop_
_entity_poly.entity_id
_entity_poly.type
_entity_poly.pdbx_seq_one_letter_code
_entity_poly.pdbx_strand_id
1 'polypeptide(L)'
;MIRRSATQSLVRLLGHWQETPSSTPIWRQLTDALRLLILDGRLPLGTRLPGEREFASALCVSRTTIASALAQLRDEGYVQSRQGSGSTVTLSAELNPRAPRISSSPTLDLSTAALAAGAEIHQAYSHALSMLPGYLAHTGYDQHGLLVLREAIARRYSERGLPTTADEIMLVNGAVSGLALILRYLTGPGDRVVVETPTYPLAIAAIEGASCRPVALPLPDKGWDTDGLAAIIAQTAPRLAYLMPDFQNPTGQCMDSATRQIVADMAARTCTTLVVDETMVDLWYNAPPPPPLAAFNSDAPIITVGSTGKSFWGGLRLGWVRASSQTVAALIQTRDTLDLGSPLLEQLATCWLLENEASLLPEKRRQLKTRRDMCADLMREFFPQWKFILPEGGLSFWVELPEMMATRFAARAEGYGIHLGVGTRFGLAGGGERNLRIPFTLDDDTLRRAFTTLQPIWATLAGQHGANKMRKII
;
A
#
# COMPACT_ATOMS: atom_id res chain seq x y z
N MET A 1 -11.24 -23.56 5.98
CA MET A 1 -9.98 -24.35 6.01
C MET A 1 -9.04 -23.69 7.03
N ILE A 2 -8.60 -24.42 8.06
CA ILE A 2 -7.62 -23.92 9.04
C ILE A 2 -6.24 -23.99 8.37
N ARG A 3 -5.65 -22.81 8.05
CA ARG A 3 -4.28 -22.73 7.52
C ARG A 3 -3.30 -22.98 8.68
N ARG A 4 -2.39 -23.94 8.56
CA ARG A 4 -1.22 -24.06 9.43
C ARG A 4 -0.15 -23.10 8.91
N SER A 5 0.30 -22.16 9.73
CA SER A 5 1.52 -21.44 9.42
C SER A 5 2.71 -22.37 9.62
N ALA A 6 3.58 -22.49 8.62
CA ALA A 6 4.87 -23.15 8.85
C ALA A 6 5.64 -22.31 9.87
N THR A 7 6.20 -22.92 10.90
CA THR A 7 6.90 -22.23 12.00
C THR A 7 7.98 -21.28 11.49
N GLN A 8 8.74 -21.67 10.46
CA GLN A 8 9.73 -20.81 9.82
C GLN A 8 9.14 -19.58 9.13
N SER A 9 7.93 -19.68 8.56
CA SER A 9 7.25 -18.53 7.96
C SER A 9 6.86 -17.51 9.02
N LEU A 10 6.38 -17.95 10.18
CA LEU A 10 6.04 -17.08 11.30
C LEU A 10 7.29 -16.41 11.90
N VAL A 11 8.40 -17.12 12.01
CA VAL A 11 9.69 -16.56 12.45
C VAL A 11 10.16 -15.45 11.49
N ARG A 12 10.04 -15.66 10.17
CA ARG A 12 10.37 -14.62 9.18
C ARG A 12 9.45 -13.40 9.29
N LEU A 13 8.15 -13.60 9.52
CA LEU A 13 7.19 -12.51 9.69
C LEU A 13 7.48 -11.68 10.94
N LEU A 14 7.95 -12.31 12.02
CA LEU A 14 8.35 -11.63 13.24
C LEU A 14 9.61 -10.76 13.03
N GLY A 15 10.52 -11.15 12.15
CA GLY A 15 11.74 -10.38 11.87
C GLY A 15 12.54 -10.08 13.13
N HIS A 16 12.99 -8.83 13.29
CA HIS A 16 13.75 -8.35 14.46
C HIS A 16 12.83 -7.90 15.61
N TRP A 17 11.98 -8.81 16.10
CA TRP A 17 11.01 -8.52 17.17
C TRP A 17 11.63 -8.37 18.56
N GLN A 18 12.81 -8.97 18.76
CA GLN A 18 13.47 -9.03 20.06
C GLN A 18 14.54 -7.93 20.19
N GLU A 19 14.47 -7.17 21.24
CA GLU A 19 15.45 -6.15 21.60
C GLU A 19 16.25 -6.61 22.81
N THR A 20 17.55 -6.68 22.65
CA THR A 20 18.49 -6.98 23.74
C THR A 20 19.60 -5.91 23.77
N PRO A 21 19.84 -5.22 24.90
CA PRO A 21 19.11 -5.31 26.16
C PRO A 21 17.85 -4.43 26.17
N SER A 22 16.76 -4.90 26.76
CA SER A 22 15.50 -4.17 26.95
C SER A 22 14.99 -4.30 28.38
N SER A 23 14.39 -3.24 28.92
CA SER A 23 13.67 -3.29 30.19
C SER A 23 12.29 -3.95 30.07
N THR A 24 11.81 -4.14 28.85
CA THR A 24 10.54 -4.82 28.58
C THR A 24 10.77 -6.33 28.57
N PRO A 25 10.01 -7.12 29.34
CA PRO A 25 10.15 -8.57 29.33
C PRO A 25 9.99 -9.15 27.91
N ILE A 26 10.80 -10.16 27.57
CA ILE A 26 10.82 -10.80 26.25
C ILE A 26 9.44 -11.27 25.82
N TRP A 27 8.66 -11.85 26.75
CA TRP A 27 7.30 -12.31 26.43
C TRP A 27 6.38 -11.17 26.00
N ARG A 28 6.56 -9.96 26.55
CA ARG A 28 5.76 -8.78 26.20
C ARG A 28 6.14 -8.24 24.84
N GLN A 29 7.43 -8.22 24.51
CA GLN A 29 7.90 -7.87 23.17
C GLN A 29 7.33 -8.82 22.11
N LEU A 30 7.29 -10.12 22.40
CA LEU A 30 6.69 -11.12 21.52
C LEU A 30 5.16 -10.93 21.38
N THR A 31 4.47 -10.61 22.48
CA THR A 31 3.03 -10.29 22.46
C THR A 31 2.75 -9.11 21.53
N ASP A 32 3.51 -8.02 21.67
CA ASP A 32 3.34 -6.80 20.89
C ASP A 32 3.60 -7.07 19.40
N ALA A 33 4.65 -7.82 19.07
CA ALA A 33 4.97 -8.19 17.69
C ALA A 33 3.89 -9.08 17.05
N LEU A 34 3.42 -10.10 17.78
CA LEU A 34 2.35 -10.99 17.27
C LEU A 34 1.02 -10.23 17.11
N ARG A 35 0.67 -9.38 18.07
CA ARG A 35 -0.52 -8.52 18.00
C ARG A 35 -0.50 -7.67 16.72
N LEU A 36 0.63 -7.04 16.42
CA LEU A 36 0.77 -6.21 15.22
C LEU A 36 0.60 -7.04 13.95
N LEU A 37 1.22 -8.24 13.87
CA LEU A 37 1.05 -9.14 12.72
C LEU A 37 -0.41 -9.55 12.50
N ILE A 38 -1.18 -9.71 13.58
CA ILE A 38 -2.61 -10.05 13.53
C ILE A 38 -3.41 -8.83 13.05
N LEU A 39 -3.18 -7.67 13.62
CA LEU A 39 -3.87 -6.43 13.27
C LEU A 39 -3.59 -5.99 11.83
N ASP A 40 -2.36 -6.15 11.37
CA ASP A 40 -1.94 -5.86 9.99
C ASP A 40 -2.46 -6.88 8.96
N GLY A 41 -3.03 -8.01 9.41
CA GLY A 41 -3.46 -9.11 8.55
C GLY A 41 -2.33 -9.96 7.98
N ARG A 42 -1.06 -9.67 8.31
CA ARG A 42 0.11 -10.50 7.93
C ARG A 42 0.05 -11.88 8.58
N LEU A 43 -0.57 -11.99 9.74
CA LEU A 43 -0.94 -13.25 10.39
C LEU A 43 -2.47 -13.40 10.33
N PRO A 44 -3.01 -14.08 9.32
CA PRO A 44 -4.45 -14.12 9.05
C PRO A 44 -5.27 -14.76 10.16
N LEU A 45 -6.52 -14.31 10.32
CA LEU A 45 -7.47 -14.95 11.22
C LEU A 45 -7.71 -16.40 10.81
N GLY A 46 -7.86 -17.26 11.81
CA GLY A 46 -7.99 -18.71 11.61
C GLY A 46 -6.66 -19.43 11.43
N THR A 47 -5.51 -18.71 11.42
CA THR A 47 -4.20 -19.35 11.36
C THR A 47 -3.91 -20.08 12.66
N ARG A 48 -3.54 -21.35 12.56
CA ARG A 48 -3.08 -22.14 13.70
C ARG A 48 -1.62 -21.83 13.99
N LEU A 49 -1.34 -21.39 15.22
CA LEU A 49 0.01 -21.13 15.69
C LEU A 49 0.77 -22.44 15.96
N PRO A 50 2.11 -22.44 15.87
CA PRO A 50 2.94 -23.57 16.24
C PRO A 50 2.72 -23.96 17.70
N GLY A 51 3.00 -25.21 18.03
CA GLY A 51 3.00 -25.65 19.42
C GLY A 51 4.05 -24.91 20.25
N GLU A 52 3.78 -24.65 21.55
CA GLU A 52 4.67 -23.85 22.41
C GLU A 52 6.12 -24.32 22.39
N ARG A 53 6.37 -25.65 22.37
CA ARG A 53 7.72 -26.22 22.33
C ARG A 53 8.43 -25.91 20.99
N GLU A 54 7.72 -26.13 19.91
CA GLU A 54 8.22 -25.87 18.54
C GLU A 54 8.50 -24.39 18.34
N PHE A 55 7.59 -23.54 18.80
CA PHE A 55 7.71 -22.09 18.67
C PHE A 55 8.85 -21.53 19.54
N ALA A 56 9.00 -22.02 20.78
CA ALA A 56 10.10 -21.66 21.67
C ALA A 56 11.47 -22.02 21.08
N SER A 57 11.59 -23.22 20.49
CA SER A 57 12.80 -23.68 19.84
C SER A 57 13.13 -22.81 18.61
N ALA A 58 12.13 -22.48 17.79
CA ALA A 58 12.32 -21.69 16.57
C ALA A 58 12.72 -20.23 16.83
N LEU A 59 12.27 -19.65 17.95
CA LEU A 59 12.61 -18.28 18.36
C LEU A 59 13.78 -18.19 19.34
N CYS A 60 14.38 -19.34 19.72
CA CYS A 60 15.46 -19.41 20.71
C CYS A 60 15.09 -18.75 22.06
N VAL A 61 13.84 -18.91 22.52
CA VAL A 61 13.34 -18.40 23.80
C VAL A 61 12.82 -19.52 24.70
N SER A 62 12.56 -19.20 25.99
CA SER A 62 11.99 -20.18 26.92
C SER A 62 10.54 -20.51 26.54
N ARG A 63 10.10 -21.74 26.88
CA ARG A 63 8.71 -22.14 26.73
C ARG A 63 7.75 -21.25 27.55
N THR A 64 8.20 -20.83 28.73
CA THR A 64 7.45 -19.91 29.60
C THR A 64 7.24 -18.55 28.93
N THR A 65 8.21 -18.05 28.15
CA THR A 65 8.08 -16.84 27.37
C THR A 65 6.95 -16.95 26.34
N ILE A 66 6.90 -18.07 25.60
CA ILE A 66 5.81 -18.32 24.62
C ILE A 66 4.47 -18.46 25.34
N ALA A 67 4.41 -19.22 26.41
CA ALA A 67 3.17 -19.45 27.19
C ALA A 67 2.60 -18.12 27.73
N SER A 68 3.46 -17.24 28.29
CA SER A 68 3.06 -15.92 28.78
C SER A 68 2.58 -14.99 27.63
N ALA A 69 3.28 -14.98 26.51
CA ALA A 69 2.88 -14.18 25.36
C ALA A 69 1.51 -14.64 24.79
N LEU A 70 1.32 -15.95 24.63
CA LEU A 70 0.04 -16.50 24.16
C LEU A 70 -1.08 -16.35 25.18
N ALA A 71 -0.79 -16.38 26.49
CA ALA A 71 -1.77 -16.10 27.52
C ALA A 71 -2.26 -14.67 27.43
N GLN A 72 -1.35 -13.70 27.33
CA GLN A 72 -1.71 -12.29 27.15
C GLN A 72 -2.54 -12.05 25.87
N LEU A 73 -2.16 -12.66 24.74
CA LEU A 73 -2.94 -12.55 23.51
C LEU A 73 -4.33 -13.21 23.61
N ARG A 74 -4.49 -14.23 24.45
CA ARG A 74 -5.81 -14.82 24.73
C ARG A 74 -6.67 -13.89 25.57
N ASP A 75 -6.10 -13.32 26.63
CA ASP A 75 -6.79 -12.37 27.50
C ASP A 75 -7.24 -11.11 26.72
N GLU A 76 -6.44 -10.71 25.74
CA GLU A 76 -6.74 -9.60 24.82
C GLU A 76 -7.65 -10.02 23.63
N GLY A 77 -8.03 -11.31 23.50
CA GLY A 77 -8.94 -11.78 22.47
C GLY A 77 -8.35 -11.97 21.06
N TYR A 78 -7.01 -11.91 20.92
CA TYR A 78 -6.32 -12.13 19.63
C TYR A 78 -6.03 -13.61 19.34
N VAL A 79 -6.09 -14.47 20.34
CA VAL A 79 -5.83 -15.90 20.20
C VAL A 79 -6.88 -16.70 20.99
N GLN A 80 -7.38 -17.77 20.39
CA GLN A 80 -8.24 -18.75 21.06
C GLN A 80 -7.50 -20.09 21.14
N SER A 81 -7.46 -20.70 22.31
CA SER A 81 -6.92 -22.04 22.49
C SER A 81 -8.03 -23.06 22.76
N ARG A 82 -7.97 -24.21 22.09
CA ARG A 82 -8.85 -25.35 22.36
C ARG A 82 -8.01 -26.52 22.79
N GLN A 83 -8.45 -27.21 23.86
CA GLN A 83 -7.76 -28.39 24.37
C GLN A 83 -7.59 -29.44 23.27
N GLY A 84 -6.39 -29.90 23.01
CA GLY A 84 -6.06 -30.87 21.96
C GLY A 84 -5.88 -30.28 20.54
N SER A 85 -6.33 -29.05 20.25
CA SER A 85 -6.22 -28.46 18.88
C SER A 85 -5.25 -27.28 18.76
N GLY A 86 -4.62 -26.83 19.86
CA GLY A 86 -3.63 -25.76 19.89
C GLY A 86 -4.25 -24.34 19.88
N SER A 87 -3.42 -23.35 19.64
CA SER A 87 -3.79 -21.92 19.62
C SER A 87 -4.07 -21.47 18.21
N THR A 88 -5.16 -20.74 18.00
CA THR A 88 -5.59 -20.21 16.69
C THR A 88 -5.79 -18.71 16.79
N VAL A 89 -5.30 -17.98 15.79
CA VAL A 89 -5.49 -16.54 15.68
C VAL A 89 -6.97 -16.24 15.50
N THR A 90 -7.49 -15.34 16.32
CA THR A 90 -8.89 -14.88 16.28
C THR A 90 -8.94 -13.39 16.57
N LEU A 91 -10.10 -12.81 16.40
CA LEU A 91 -10.44 -11.52 17.02
C LEU A 91 -11.74 -11.72 17.77
N SER A 92 -11.78 -11.33 19.04
CA SER A 92 -13.04 -11.30 19.79
C SER A 92 -14.05 -10.43 19.05
N ALA A 93 -15.34 -10.60 19.33
CA ALA A 93 -16.39 -9.79 18.71
C ALA A 93 -16.18 -8.29 18.99
N GLU A 94 -15.55 -7.93 20.09
CA GLU A 94 -15.20 -6.57 20.49
C GLU A 94 -14.02 -5.99 19.68
N LEU A 95 -13.15 -6.87 19.15
CA LEU A 95 -11.97 -6.51 18.36
C LEU A 95 -12.14 -6.79 16.85
N ASN A 96 -13.30 -7.30 16.42
CA ASN A 96 -13.54 -7.67 15.03
C ASN A 96 -13.58 -6.43 14.13
N PRO A 97 -12.59 -6.20 13.22
CA PRO A 97 -12.57 -5.03 12.33
C PRO A 97 -13.71 -5.04 11.29
N ARG A 98 -14.47 -6.16 11.16
CA ARG A 98 -15.64 -6.26 10.30
C ARG A 98 -16.94 -5.86 10.97
N ALA A 99 -16.98 -5.74 12.31
CA ALA A 99 -18.09 -5.10 12.97
C ALA A 99 -17.96 -3.57 12.78
N PRO A 100 -19.04 -2.83 12.45
CA PRO A 100 -18.99 -1.37 12.51
C PRO A 100 -18.59 -1.02 13.94
N ARG A 101 -17.36 -0.57 14.11
CA ARG A 101 -16.87 -0.13 15.43
C ARG A 101 -17.59 1.17 15.77
N ILE A 102 -18.62 1.08 16.58
CA ILE A 102 -19.03 2.16 17.44
C ILE A 102 -18.03 2.08 18.62
N SER A 103 -16.76 2.43 18.37
CA SER A 103 -15.80 2.57 19.45
C SER A 103 -16.06 3.87 20.15
N SER A 104 -16.17 3.82 21.44
CA SER A 104 -16.35 4.98 22.34
C SER A 104 -15.14 5.93 22.38
N SER A 105 -14.06 5.63 21.64
CA SER A 105 -12.90 6.51 21.44
C SER A 105 -12.56 6.56 19.95
N PRO A 106 -12.48 7.75 19.34
CA PRO A 106 -12.09 7.89 17.95
C PRO A 106 -10.66 7.35 17.76
N THR A 107 -10.52 6.28 17.01
CA THR A 107 -9.22 5.74 16.62
C THR A 107 -8.62 6.65 15.55
N LEU A 108 -7.41 7.17 15.78
CA LEU A 108 -6.70 7.99 14.81
C LEU A 108 -5.93 7.07 13.85
N ASP A 109 -6.34 7.04 12.58
CA ASP A 109 -5.69 6.21 11.57
C ASP A 109 -4.63 7.00 10.79
N LEU A 110 -3.36 6.78 11.15
CA LEU A 110 -2.18 7.22 10.41
C LEU A 110 -1.58 6.09 9.55
N SER A 111 -2.29 4.98 9.38
CA SER A 111 -1.87 3.88 8.52
C SER A 111 -2.41 3.98 7.09
N THR A 112 -3.44 4.79 6.86
CA THR A 112 -4.12 4.93 5.57
C THR A 112 -3.85 6.29 4.95
N ALA A 113 -3.23 6.30 3.74
CA ALA A 113 -3.04 7.50 2.92
C ALA A 113 -4.18 7.60 1.90
N ALA A 114 -5.29 8.20 2.30
CA ALA A 114 -6.47 8.41 1.47
C ALA A 114 -7.19 9.71 1.87
N LEU A 115 -7.86 10.31 0.91
CA LEU A 115 -8.61 11.55 1.12
C LEU A 115 -10.07 11.23 1.43
N ALA A 116 -10.67 12.04 2.28
CA ALA A 116 -12.13 12.10 2.41
C ALA A 116 -12.76 12.68 1.13
N ALA A 117 -14.04 12.38 0.90
CA ALA A 117 -14.79 12.98 -0.19
C ALA A 117 -14.90 14.50 -0.04
N GLY A 118 -14.63 15.23 -1.12
CA GLY A 118 -14.93 16.65 -1.22
C GLY A 118 -16.36 16.89 -1.73
N ALA A 119 -16.78 18.15 -1.76
CA ALA A 119 -18.10 18.56 -2.26
C ALA A 119 -18.31 18.18 -3.74
N GLU A 120 -17.24 18.11 -4.53
CA GLU A 120 -17.25 17.69 -5.93
C GLU A 120 -17.84 16.29 -6.14
N ILE A 121 -17.70 15.40 -5.16
CA ILE A 121 -18.23 14.04 -5.24
C ILE A 121 -19.77 14.05 -5.25
N HIS A 122 -20.38 14.89 -4.42
CA HIS A 122 -21.84 15.06 -4.43
C HIS A 122 -22.34 15.63 -5.76
N GLN A 123 -21.64 16.62 -6.32
CA GLN A 123 -21.96 17.20 -7.61
C GLN A 123 -21.84 16.16 -8.75
N ALA A 124 -20.76 15.37 -8.75
CA ALA A 124 -20.54 14.31 -9.72
C ALA A 124 -21.66 13.26 -9.69
N TYR A 125 -22.07 12.81 -8.50
CA TYR A 125 -23.17 11.86 -8.38
C TYR A 125 -24.54 12.47 -8.76
N SER A 126 -24.76 13.73 -8.44
CA SER A 126 -26.00 14.44 -8.86
C SER A 126 -26.08 14.52 -10.38
N HIS A 127 -24.97 14.83 -11.05
CA HIS A 127 -24.91 14.81 -12.52
C HIS A 127 -25.10 13.39 -13.06
N ALA A 128 -24.43 12.39 -12.50
CA ALA A 128 -24.55 10.99 -12.91
C ALA A 128 -26.00 10.48 -12.82
N LEU A 129 -26.71 10.85 -11.75
CA LEU A 129 -28.14 10.50 -11.59
C LEU A 129 -29.01 11.15 -12.68
N SER A 130 -28.70 12.37 -13.12
CA SER A 130 -29.44 13.01 -14.20
C SER A 130 -29.24 12.35 -15.57
N MET A 131 -28.07 11.71 -15.77
CA MET A 131 -27.72 10.98 -16.99
C MET A 131 -28.25 9.54 -17.00
N LEU A 132 -28.49 8.97 -15.82
CA LEU A 132 -28.87 7.56 -15.65
C LEU A 132 -30.08 7.11 -16.47
N PRO A 133 -31.15 7.92 -16.66
CA PRO A 133 -32.32 7.49 -17.46
C PRO A 133 -31.97 7.02 -18.87
N GLY A 134 -30.95 7.60 -19.51
CA GLY A 134 -30.49 7.22 -20.84
C GLY A 134 -29.91 5.79 -20.93
N TYR A 135 -29.56 5.19 -19.82
CA TYR A 135 -28.93 3.87 -19.76
C TYR A 135 -29.86 2.76 -19.21
N LEU A 136 -31.02 3.11 -18.66
CA LEU A 136 -31.94 2.13 -18.01
C LEU A 136 -32.58 1.11 -18.99
N ALA A 137 -32.53 1.39 -20.27
CA ALA A 137 -32.99 0.45 -21.29
C ALA A 137 -31.99 -0.69 -21.59
N HIS A 138 -30.74 -0.57 -21.11
CA HIS A 138 -29.70 -1.58 -21.28
C HIS A 138 -29.61 -2.51 -20.06
N THR A 139 -28.91 -3.65 -20.23
CA THR A 139 -28.73 -4.64 -19.14
C THR A 139 -27.83 -4.13 -18.03
N GLY A 140 -27.04 -3.08 -18.28
CA GLY A 140 -26.05 -2.53 -17.34
C GLY A 140 -24.73 -3.30 -17.27
N TYR A 141 -24.60 -4.45 -17.94
CA TYR A 141 -23.35 -5.19 -18.04
C TYR A 141 -22.48 -4.61 -19.15
N ASP A 142 -21.27 -4.17 -18.80
CA ASP A 142 -20.27 -3.69 -19.74
C ASP A 142 -18.87 -3.97 -19.18
N GLN A 143 -18.24 -5.01 -19.70
CA GLN A 143 -16.91 -5.44 -19.26
C GLN A 143 -15.79 -4.52 -19.73
N HIS A 144 -16.00 -3.79 -20.80
CA HIS A 144 -15.03 -2.81 -21.31
C HIS A 144 -15.16 -1.49 -20.56
N GLY A 145 -16.38 -1.10 -20.25
CA GLY A 145 -16.77 0.16 -19.63
C GLY A 145 -17.23 1.20 -20.65
N LEU A 146 -17.95 2.20 -20.17
CA LEU A 146 -18.58 3.24 -21.00
C LEU A 146 -17.60 3.89 -21.97
N LEU A 147 -17.95 3.94 -23.24
CA LEU A 147 -17.12 4.54 -24.29
C LEU A 147 -16.76 5.99 -23.96
N VAL A 148 -17.71 6.80 -23.52
CA VAL A 148 -17.48 8.20 -23.18
C VAL A 148 -16.41 8.37 -22.09
N LEU A 149 -16.37 7.49 -21.11
CA LEU A 149 -15.35 7.53 -20.08
C LEU A 149 -13.99 7.03 -20.59
N ARG A 150 -13.97 5.98 -21.41
CA ARG A 150 -12.73 5.49 -22.03
C ARG A 150 -12.11 6.56 -22.95
N GLU A 151 -12.93 7.30 -23.71
CA GLU A 151 -12.49 8.43 -24.53
C GLU A 151 -11.92 9.57 -23.67
N ALA A 152 -12.56 9.90 -22.54
CA ALA A 152 -12.05 10.91 -21.62
C ALA A 152 -10.69 10.52 -21.03
N ILE A 153 -10.52 9.26 -20.62
CA ILE A 153 -9.24 8.74 -20.10
C ILE A 153 -8.18 8.72 -21.22
N ALA A 154 -8.52 8.26 -22.41
CA ALA A 154 -7.61 8.22 -23.56
C ALA A 154 -7.09 9.63 -23.92
N ARG A 155 -7.96 10.63 -23.88
CA ARG A 155 -7.61 12.04 -24.07
C ARG A 155 -6.58 12.51 -23.05
N ARG A 156 -6.76 12.18 -21.75
CA ARG A 156 -5.79 12.51 -20.69
C ARG A 156 -4.40 11.94 -20.96
N TYR A 157 -4.31 10.69 -21.43
CA TYR A 157 -3.03 10.11 -21.84
C TYR A 157 -2.41 10.83 -23.01
N SER A 158 -3.22 11.16 -24.03
CA SER A 158 -2.77 11.89 -25.23
C SER A 158 -2.25 13.28 -24.88
N GLU A 159 -2.93 14.00 -23.99
CA GLU A 159 -2.52 15.33 -23.47
C GLU A 159 -1.21 15.25 -22.66
N ARG A 160 -0.95 14.11 -21.99
CA ARG A 160 0.30 13.83 -21.28
C ARG A 160 1.43 13.31 -22.20
N GLY A 161 1.24 13.29 -23.51
CA GLY A 161 2.25 12.90 -24.49
C GLY A 161 2.27 11.41 -24.86
N LEU A 162 1.23 10.64 -24.51
CA LEU A 162 1.06 9.24 -24.92
C LEU A 162 -0.23 9.10 -25.74
N PRO A 163 -0.16 9.18 -27.10
CA PRO A 163 -1.33 8.97 -27.96
C PRO A 163 -2.03 7.67 -27.56
N THR A 164 -3.32 7.77 -27.28
CA THR A 164 -4.12 6.65 -26.76
C THR A 164 -5.53 6.74 -27.33
N THR A 165 -6.08 5.60 -27.72
CA THR A 165 -7.47 5.44 -28.17
C THR A 165 -8.34 4.82 -27.08
N ALA A 166 -9.67 4.93 -27.21
CA ALA A 166 -10.61 4.33 -26.28
C ALA A 166 -10.51 2.79 -26.21
N ASP A 167 -10.05 2.15 -27.28
CA ASP A 167 -9.89 0.68 -27.33
C ASP A 167 -8.64 0.19 -26.58
N GLU A 168 -7.74 1.10 -26.20
CA GLU A 168 -6.59 0.83 -25.35
C GLU A 168 -6.89 1.02 -23.85
N ILE A 169 -8.14 1.38 -23.50
CA ILE A 169 -8.59 1.61 -22.13
C ILE A 169 -9.65 0.58 -21.75
N MET A 170 -9.49 -0.05 -20.60
CA MET A 170 -10.48 -0.92 -19.95
C MET A 170 -10.76 -0.42 -18.54
N LEU A 171 -12.02 -0.25 -18.17
CA LEU A 171 -12.41 0.16 -16.83
C LEU A 171 -12.41 -1.03 -15.87
N VAL A 172 -11.96 -0.79 -14.64
CA VAL A 172 -11.86 -1.81 -13.58
C VAL A 172 -12.32 -1.26 -12.23
N ASN A 173 -12.61 -2.14 -11.28
CA ASN A 173 -13.11 -1.78 -9.94
C ASN A 173 -11.98 -1.29 -9.01
N GLY A 174 -11.20 -0.31 -9.47
CA GLY A 174 -10.02 0.27 -8.81
C GLY A 174 -8.71 -0.42 -9.22
N ALA A 175 -7.58 0.26 -8.97
CA ALA A 175 -6.25 -0.17 -9.41
C ALA A 175 -5.85 -1.58 -8.94
N VAL A 176 -6.19 -1.96 -7.71
CA VAL A 176 -5.87 -3.30 -7.17
C VAL A 176 -6.60 -4.39 -7.95
N SER A 177 -7.86 -4.15 -8.36
CA SER A 177 -8.59 -5.10 -9.23
C SER A 177 -7.96 -5.20 -10.61
N GLY A 178 -7.49 -4.08 -11.17
CA GLY A 178 -6.72 -4.06 -12.41
C GLY A 178 -5.43 -4.87 -12.31
N LEU A 179 -4.65 -4.67 -11.25
CA LEU A 179 -3.44 -5.46 -11.00
C LEU A 179 -3.74 -6.95 -10.86
N ALA A 180 -4.78 -7.31 -10.09
CA ALA A 180 -5.18 -8.71 -9.92
C ALA A 180 -5.59 -9.38 -11.24
N LEU A 181 -6.31 -8.64 -12.10
CA LEU A 181 -6.68 -9.09 -13.43
C LEU A 181 -5.45 -9.29 -14.32
N ILE A 182 -4.50 -8.35 -14.33
CA ILE A 182 -3.24 -8.44 -15.09
C ILE A 182 -2.41 -9.65 -14.62
N LEU A 183 -2.28 -9.84 -13.30
CA LEU A 183 -1.59 -11.00 -12.75
C LEU A 183 -2.26 -12.31 -13.21
N ARG A 184 -3.59 -12.40 -13.14
CA ARG A 184 -4.34 -13.58 -13.61
C ARG A 184 -4.13 -13.86 -15.10
N TYR A 185 -4.01 -12.81 -15.92
CA TYR A 185 -3.78 -12.95 -17.37
C TYR A 185 -2.35 -13.37 -17.70
N LEU A 186 -1.35 -12.76 -17.05
CA LEU A 186 0.04 -12.89 -17.45
C LEU A 186 0.82 -13.95 -16.67
N THR A 187 0.36 -14.37 -15.48
CA THR A 187 1.19 -15.16 -14.58
C THR A 187 0.54 -16.48 -14.19
N GLY A 188 1.37 -17.44 -13.81
CA GLY A 188 0.99 -18.70 -13.20
C GLY A 188 1.69 -18.92 -11.85
N PRO A 189 1.30 -19.99 -11.11
CA PRO A 189 1.91 -20.30 -9.81
C PRO A 189 3.43 -20.46 -9.91
N GLY A 190 4.15 -19.76 -9.05
CA GLY A 190 5.62 -19.81 -8.97
C GLY A 190 6.34 -18.80 -9.86
N ASP A 191 5.63 -18.09 -10.75
CA ASP A 191 6.23 -17.03 -11.57
C ASP A 191 6.80 -15.91 -10.71
N ARG A 192 7.91 -15.32 -11.17
CA ARG A 192 8.58 -14.22 -10.50
C ARG A 192 8.02 -12.89 -10.97
N VAL A 193 7.76 -12.01 -10.01
CA VAL A 193 7.30 -10.62 -10.24
C VAL A 193 8.23 -9.68 -9.52
N VAL A 194 8.93 -8.83 -10.27
CA VAL A 194 9.79 -7.79 -9.67
C VAL A 194 8.91 -6.70 -9.06
N VAL A 195 9.24 -6.26 -7.85
CA VAL A 195 8.61 -5.14 -7.17
C VAL A 195 9.64 -4.26 -6.51
N GLU A 196 9.41 -2.96 -6.52
CA GLU A 196 10.22 -2.02 -5.74
C GLU A 196 10.17 -2.37 -4.25
N THR A 197 11.22 -2.08 -3.53
CA THR A 197 11.27 -2.28 -2.08
C THR A 197 11.88 -1.03 -1.44
N PRO A 198 11.07 -0.20 -0.74
CA PRO A 198 9.66 -0.42 -0.38
C PRO A 198 8.67 -0.23 -1.54
N THR A 199 7.46 -0.82 -1.42
CA THR A 199 6.36 -0.66 -2.39
C THR A 199 4.98 -0.74 -1.72
N TYR A 200 3.91 -0.63 -2.52
CA TYR A 200 2.53 -0.69 -2.05
C TYR A 200 2.17 -2.08 -1.47
N PRO A 201 1.75 -2.19 -0.20
CA PRO A 201 1.50 -3.47 0.45
C PRO A 201 0.47 -4.38 -0.25
N LEU A 202 -0.58 -3.78 -0.84
CA LEU A 202 -1.59 -4.59 -1.52
C LEU A 202 -1.12 -5.10 -2.88
N ALA A 203 -0.08 -4.51 -3.49
CA ALA A 203 0.55 -5.09 -4.68
C ALA A 203 1.31 -6.37 -4.31
N ILE A 204 2.06 -6.35 -3.19
CA ILE A 204 2.73 -7.55 -2.66
C ILE A 204 1.68 -8.64 -2.38
N ALA A 205 0.60 -8.28 -1.68
CA ALA A 205 -0.47 -9.23 -1.34
C ALA A 205 -1.18 -9.79 -2.57
N ALA A 206 -1.40 -8.98 -3.64
CA ALA A 206 -1.99 -9.45 -4.89
C ALA A 206 -1.07 -10.43 -5.63
N ILE A 207 0.23 -10.15 -5.67
CA ILE A 207 1.24 -11.02 -6.28
C ILE A 207 1.32 -12.37 -5.54
N GLU A 208 1.40 -12.34 -4.21
CA GLU A 208 1.39 -13.55 -3.39
C GLU A 208 0.05 -14.30 -3.49
N GLY A 209 -1.06 -13.57 -3.56
CA GLY A 209 -2.41 -14.12 -3.75
C GLY A 209 -2.59 -14.82 -5.10
N ALA A 210 -1.86 -14.39 -6.13
CA ALA A 210 -1.76 -15.07 -7.43
C ALA A 210 -0.78 -16.27 -7.40
N SER A 211 -0.25 -16.63 -6.23
CA SER A 211 0.76 -17.68 -6.06
C SER A 211 2.08 -17.37 -6.76
N CYS A 212 2.35 -16.12 -7.08
CA CYS A 212 3.61 -15.65 -7.64
C CYS A 212 4.65 -15.39 -6.54
N ARG A 213 5.91 -15.24 -6.93
CA ARG A 213 7.04 -14.94 -6.05
C ARG A 213 7.51 -13.51 -6.26
N PRO A 214 7.29 -12.59 -5.32
CA PRO A 214 7.84 -11.26 -5.44
C PRO A 214 9.37 -11.29 -5.35
N VAL A 215 10.03 -10.52 -6.23
CA VAL A 215 11.48 -10.33 -6.28
C VAL A 215 11.77 -8.86 -5.99
N ALA A 216 12.57 -8.59 -4.95
CA ALA A 216 12.85 -7.23 -4.51
C ALA A 216 13.78 -6.49 -5.50
N LEU A 217 13.36 -5.31 -5.93
CA LEU A 217 14.22 -4.26 -6.50
C LEU A 217 14.41 -3.21 -5.41
N PRO A 218 15.58 -3.12 -4.76
CA PRO A 218 15.82 -2.09 -3.76
C PRO A 218 15.69 -0.70 -4.37
N LEU A 219 14.90 0.16 -3.74
CA LEU A 219 14.74 1.54 -4.14
C LEU A 219 15.70 2.40 -3.31
N PRO A 220 16.68 3.09 -3.91
CA PRO A 220 17.59 3.96 -3.21
C PRO A 220 16.85 5.20 -2.67
N ASP A 221 17.52 5.96 -1.77
CA ASP A 221 16.95 7.19 -1.21
C ASP A 221 16.62 8.24 -2.28
N LYS A 222 17.29 8.17 -3.43
CA LYS A 222 17.03 9.03 -4.59
C LYS A 222 17.14 8.23 -5.90
N GLY A 223 16.13 8.35 -6.74
CA GLY A 223 16.09 7.75 -8.07
C GLY A 223 15.81 6.24 -8.05
N TRP A 224 16.14 5.57 -9.13
CA TRP A 224 15.97 4.13 -9.35
C TRP A 224 17.29 3.49 -9.72
N ASP A 225 17.56 2.31 -9.20
CA ASP A 225 18.72 1.49 -9.57
C ASP A 225 18.41 0.73 -10.87
N THR A 226 18.72 1.38 -12.01
CA THR A 226 18.48 0.79 -13.34
C THR A 226 19.43 -0.38 -13.64
N ASP A 227 20.65 -0.35 -13.12
CA ASP A 227 21.61 -1.44 -13.28
C ASP A 227 21.20 -2.66 -12.45
N GLY A 228 20.74 -2.42 -11.23
CA GLY A 228 20.14 -3.46 -10.39
C GLY A 228 18.89 -4.08 -11.02
N LEU A 229 18.02 -3.27 -11.63
CA LEU A 229 16.86 -3.78 -12.37
C LEU A 229 17.29 -4.67 -13.54
N ALA A 230 18.29 -4.24 -14.34
CA ALA A 230 18.81 -5.02 -15.44
C ALA A 230 19.39 -6.36 -14.97
N ALA A 231 20.17 -6.34 -13.90
CA ALA A 231 20.74 -7.54 -13.29
C ALA A 231 19.66 -8.51 -12.79
N ILE A 232 18.63 -8.01 -12.12
CA ILE A 232 17.49 -8.81 -11.63
C ILE A 232 16.75 -9.44 -12.79
N ILE A 233 16.45 -8.70 -13.87
CA ILE A 233 15.78 -9.23 -15.06
C ILE A 233 16.61 -10.35 -15.68
N ALA A 234 17.92 -10.13 -15.88
CA ALA A 234 18.81 -11.12 -16.46
C ALA A 234 18.94 -12.41 -15.62
N GLN A 235 19.01 -12.27 -14.29
CA GLN A 235 19.23 -13.41 -13.39
C GLN A 235 17.95 -14.17 -13.07
N THR A 236 16.80 -13.49 -13.04
CA THR A 236 15.56 -14.09 -12.53
C THR A 236 14.54 -14.39 -13.62
N ALA A 237 14.70 -13.81 -14.81
CA ALA A 237 13.72 -13.89 -15.91
C ALA A 237 12.28 -13.71 -15.40
N PRO A 238 11.95 -12.55 -14.80
CA PRO A 238 10.64 -12.33 -14.19
C PRO A 238 9.55 -12.29 -15.26
N ARG A 239 8.36 -12.72 -14.93
CA ARG A 239 7.22 -12.64 -15.83
C ARG A 239 6.80 -11.20 -16.08
N LEU A 240 6.88 -10.37 -15.05
CA LEU A 240 6.62 -8.93 -15.13
C LEU A 240 7.34 -8.17 -14.00
N ALA A 241 7.44 -6.85 -14.14
CA ALA A 241 7.86 -5.94 -13.08
C ALA A 241 6.73 -4.93 -12.78
N TYR A 242 6.38 -4.76 -11.50
CA TYR A 242 5.45 -3.75 -11.03
C TYR A 242 6.22 -2.54 -10.50
N LEU A 243 6.00 -1.38 -11.09
CA LEU A 243 6.70 -0.13 -10.82
C LEU A 243 5.72 1.02 -10.57
N MET A 244 6.10 1.95 -9.68
CA MET A 244 5.36 3.18 -9.37
C MET A 244 6.22 4.42 -9.70
N PRO A 245 6.33 4.85 -10.96
CA PRO A 245 7.22 5.93 -11.35
C PRO A 245 6.74 7.32 -10.91
N ASP A 246 5.45 7.49 -10.60
CA ASP A 246 4.83 8.77 -10.27
C ASP A 246 4.52 8.84 -8.77
N PHE A 247 5.32 9.59 -8.02
CA PHE A 247 5.15 9.80 -6.56
C PHE A 247 4.94 8.48 -5.80
N GLN A 248 5.93 7.61 -5.96
CA GLN A 248 6.00 6.25 -5.46
C GLN A 248 5.49 6.11 -4.01
N ASN A 249 4.65 5.13 -3.77
CA ASN A 249 4.17 4.82 -2.42
C ASN A 249 5.02 3.69 -1.81
N PRO A 250 5.80 3.98 -0.72
CA PRO A 250 5.58 5.09 0.21
C PRO A 250 6.55 6.28 0.11
N THR A 251 7.55 6.26 -0.77
CA THR A 251 8.69 7.20 -0.74
C THR A 251 8.38 8.60 -1.26
N GLY A 252 7.35 8.75 -2.10
CA GLY A 252 7.01 10.00 -2.76
C GLY A 252 7.96 10.39 -3.90
N GLN A 253 8.90 9.52 -4.29
CA GLN A 253 9.83 9.76 -5.38
C GLN A 253 9.12 9.77 -6.75
N CYS A 254 9.59 10.61 -7.66
CA CYS A 254 9.14 10.64 -9.05
C CYS A 254 10.31 10.29 -9.98
N MET A 255 10.09 9.32 -10.87
CA MET A 255 11.09 8.87 -11.84
C MET A 255 11.24 9.94 -12.94
N ASP A 256 12.47 10.41 -13.16
CA ASP A 256 12.77 11.39 -14.18
C ASP A 256 12.71 10.82 -15.62
N SER A 257 12.73 11.70 -16.62
CA SER A 257 12.62 11.32 -18.04
C SER A 257 13.76 10.42 -18.50
N ALA A 258 14.99 10.66 -18.02
CA ALA A 258 16.15 9.87 -18.44
C ALA A 258 16.05 8.42 -17.92
N THR A 259 15.66 8.28 -16.66
CA THR A 259 15.41 6.97 -16.05
C THR A 259 14.25 6.24 -16.73
N ARG A 260 13.15 6.96 -17.08
CA ARG A 260 12.01 6.37 -17.82
C ARG A 260 12.45 5.82 -19.18
N GLN A 261 13.31 6.55 -19.90
CA GLN A 261 13.86 6.09 -21.19
C GLN A 261 14.66 4.80 -21.02
N ILE A 262 15.58 4.76 -20.04
CA ILE A 262 16.40 3.56 -19.77
C ILE A 262 15.52 2.37 -19.43
N VAL A 263 14.52 2.53 -18.57
CA VAL A 263 13.62 1.47 -18.13
C VAL A 263 12.75 0.96 -19.26
N ALA A 264 12.18 1.87 -20.09
CA ALA A 264 11.38 1.50 -21.24
C ALA A 264 12.20 0.75 -22.30
N ASP A 265 13.41 1.22 -22.61
CA ASP A 265 14.32 0.55 -23.56
C ASP A 265 14.75 -0.81 -23.05
N MET A 266 14.98 -0.96 -21.76
CA MET A 266 15.28 -2.25 -21.12
C MET A 266 14.11 -3.23 -21.29
N ALA A 267 12.89 -2.79 -20.98
CA ALA A 267 11.68 -3.60 -21.13
C ALA A 267 11.49 -4.08 -22.57
N ALA A 268 11.70 -3.20 -23.56
CA ALA A 268 11.63 -3.53 -24.99
C ALA A 268 12.67 -4.59 -25.36
N ARG A 269 13.95 -4.39 -24.98
CA ARG A 269 15.04 -5.32 -25.31
C ARG A 269 14.89 -6.71 -24.67
N THR A 270 14.35 -6.75 -23.44
CA THR A 270 14.22 -8.00 -22.68
C THR A 270 12.86 -8.66 -22.83
N CYS A 271 11.92 -8.01 -23.52
CA CYS A 271 10.51 -8.41 -23.60
C CYS A 271 9.87 -8.63 -22.21
N THR A 272 10.36 -7.91 -21.19
CA THR A 272 9.80 -7.97 -19.83
C THR A 272 8.61 -7.03 -19.72
N THR A 273 7.45 -7.57 -19.41
CA THR A 273 6.24 -6.74 -19.21
C THR A 273 6.39 -5.84 -17.99
N LEU A 274 6.19 -4.54 -18.17
CA LEU A 274 6.07 -3.60 -17.05
C LEU A 274 4.61 -3.34 -16.73
N VAL A 275 4.24 -3.48 -15.46
CA VAL A 275 2.96 -3.03 -14.93
C VAL A 275 3.24 -1.75 -14.16
N VAL A 276 2.76 -0.64 -14.69
CA VAL A 276 3.02 0.72 -14.18
C VAL A 276 1.81 1.23 -13.44
N ASP A 277 1.98 1.53 -12.16
CA ASP A 277 0.94 2.13 -11.32
C ASP A 277 1.07 3.65 -11.35
N GLU A 278 0.10 4.32 -11.96
CA GLU A 278 -0.01 5.78 -12.06
C GLU A 278 -1.09 6.35 -11.12
N THR A 279 -1.47 5.65 -10.07
CA THR A 279 -2.57 6.10 -9.18
C THR A 279 -2.30 7.41 -8.47
N MET A 280 -1.02 7.82 -8.34
CA MET A 280 -0.61 9.07 -7.67
C MET A 280 -0.31 10.22 -8.65
N VAL A 281 -0.39 10.00 -9.95
CA VAL A 281 0.09 10.91 -10.99
C VAL A 281 -0.49 12.33 -10.92
N ASP A 282 -1.72 12.48 -10.46
CA ASP A 282 -2.39 13.78 -10.34
C ASP A 282 -1.97 14.60 -9.10
N LEU A 283 -1.26 13.97 -8.17
CA LEU A 283 -0.98 14.53 -6.84
C LEU A 283 0.43 15.10 -6.73
N TRP A 284 0.78 15.99 -7.64
CA TRP A 284 2.03 16.74 -7.64
C TRP A 284 1.87 18.13 -7.01
N TYR A 285 2.97 18.71 -6.49
CA TYR A 285 2.91 19.96 -5.72
C TYR A 285 3.69 21.13 -6.35
N ASN A 286 4.74 20.87 -7.10
CA ASN A 286 5.55 21.89 -7.73
C ASN A 286 5.48 21.84 -9.26
N ALA A 287 5.65 20.65 -9.83
CA ALA A 287 5.60 20.44 -11.29
C ALA A 287 4.92 19.09 -11.58
N PRO A 288 4.24 18.96 -12.73
CA PRO A 288 3.70 17.68 -13.16
C PRO A 288 4.84 16.66 -13.39
N PRO A 289 4.56 15.36 -13.25
CA PRO A 289 5.54 14.32 -13.57
C PRO A 289 5.85 14.32 -15.08
N PRO A 290 6.95 13.67 -15.51
CA PRO A 290 7.23 13.43 -16.92
C PRO A 290 6.10 12.72 -17.65
N PRO A 291 6.10 12.64 -18.98
CA PRO A 291 5.14 11.83 -19.75
C PRO A 291 5.04 10.40 -19.22
N PRO A 292 3.91 9.69 -19.44
CA PRO A 292 3.75 8.29 -19.04
C PRO A 292 4.94 7.43 -19.48
N LEU A 293 5.34 6.47 -18.67
CA LEU A 293 6.51 5.62 -18.99
C LEU A 293 6.38 4.93 -20.35
N ALA A 294 5.17 4.58 -20.76
CA ALA A 294 4.87 3.99 -22.06
C ALA A 294 5.10 4.96 -23.26
N ALA A 295 5.27 6.26 -23.03
CA ALA A 295 5.57 7.22 -24.09
C ALA A 295 7.04 7.21 -24.53
N PHE A 296 7.93 6.59 -23.73
CA PHE A 296 9.37 6.60 -24.00
C PHE A 296 9.84 5.53 -24.97
N ASN A 297 9.09 4.42 -25.10
CA ASN A 297 9.38 3.39 -26.10
C ASN A 297 8.11 2.63 -26.47
N SER A 298 7.67 2.73 -27.73
CA SER A 298 6.45 2.09 -28.22
C SER A 298 6.53 0.55 -28.29
N ASP A 299 7.75 -0.01 -28.36
CA ASP A 299 7.97 -1.46 -28.45
C ASP A 299 8.02 -2.12 -27.06
N ALA A 300 8.07 -1.31 -26.00
CA ALA A 300 8.09 -1.85 -24.64
C ALA A 300 6.70 -2.40 -24.26
N PRO A 301 6.61 -3.62 -23.74
CA PRO A 301 5.36 -4.22 -23.29
C PRO A 301 4.92 -3.60 -21.96
N ILE A 302 4.25 -2.46 -22.01
CA ILE A 302 3.85 -1.69 -20.82
C ILE A 302 2.33 -1.70 -20.67
N ILE A 303 1.88 -2.11 -19.50
CA ILE A 303 0.47 -2.03 -19.05
C ILE A 303 0.40 -1.04 -17.91
N THR A 304 -0.41 0.00 -18.05
CA THR A 304 -0.56 1.03 -17.03
C THR A 304 -1.87 0.85 -16.26
N VAL A 305 -1.81 1.04 -14.95
CA VAL A 305 -2.98 1.01 -14.06
C VAL A 305 -3.20 2.41 -13.49
N GLY A 306 -4.39 2.95 -13.68
CA GLY A 306 -4.81 4.23 -13.13
C GLY A 306 -6.03 4.11 -12.23
N SER A 307 -6.33 5.15 -11.45
CA SER A 307 -7.48 5.17 -10.55
C SER A 307 -7.90 6.59 -10.17
N THR A 308 -9.19 6.79 -9.96
CA THR A 308 -9.76 8.00 -9.37
C THR A 308 -9.65 8.04 -7.83
N GLY A 309 -9.26 6.91 -7.22
CA GLY A 309 -9.34 6.71 -5.77
C GLY A 309 -8.40 7.61 -4.96
N LYS A 310 -7.33 8.13 -5.57
CA LYS A 310 -6.39 9.05 -4.92
C LYS A 310 -6.61 10.49 -5.35
N SER A 311 -6.91 10.71 -6.62
CA SER A 311 -7.15 12.03 -7.19
C SER A 311 -8.45 12.66 -6.68
N PHE A 312 -9.50 11.85 -6.53
CA PHE A 312 -10.83 12.33 -6.13
C PHE A 312 -11.29 11.69 -4.81
N TRP A 313 -11.70 10.41 -4.84
CA TRP A 313 -12.18 9.70 -3.66
C TRP A 313 -12.13 8.18 -3.82
N GLY A 314 -11.62 7.50 -2.80
CA GLY A 314 -11.51 6.02 -2.79
C GLY A 314 -12.86 5.30 -2.85
N GLY A 315 -13.95 5.94 -2.43
CA GLY A 315 -15.31 5.38 -2.48
C GLY A 315 -15.88 5.21 -3.87
N LEU A 316 -15.37 5.92 -4.89
CA LEU A 316 -15.74 5.71 -6.29
C LEU A 316 -15.44 4.31 -6.80
N ARG A 317 -14.47 3.62 -6.23
CA ARG A 317 -14.09 2.27 -6.62
C ARG A 317 -13.82 2.10 -8.12
N LEU A 318 -13.41 3.16 -8.81
CA LEU A 318 -13.16 3.15 -10.24
C LEU A 318 -11.67 3.34 -10.56
N GLY A 319 -11.18 2.54 -11.48
CA GLY A 319 -9.86 2.61 -12.07
C GLY A 319 -9.91 2.16 -13.53
N TRP A 320 -8.77 2.09 -14.16
CA TRP A 320 -8.62 1.64 -15.53
C TRP A 320 -7.29 0.93 -15.74
N VAL A 321 -7.26 0.12 -16.78
CA VAL A 321 -6.04 -0.44 -17.37
C VAL A 321 -5.87 0.22 -18.75
N ARG A 322 -4.68 0.73 -19.04
CA ARG A 322 -4.25 1.17 -20.37
C ARG A 322 -3.21 0.18 -20.89
N ALA A 323 -3.46 -0.39 -22.06
CA ALA A 323 -2.55 -1.31 -22.74
C ALA A 323 -2.82 -1.27 -24.25
N SER A 324 -2.11 -2.09 -25.05
CA SER A 324 -2.48 -2.27 -26.46
C SER A 324 -3.92 -2.82 -26.55
N SER A 325 -4.63 -2.49 -27.62
CA SER A 325 -6.01 -2.97 -27.85
C SER A 325 -6.11 -4.50 -27.83
N GLN A 326 -5.07 -5.20 -28.30
CA GLN A 326 -4.98 -6.65 -28.23
C GLN A 326 -4.91 -7.15 -26.78
N THR A 327 -4.09 -6.51 -25.94
CA THR A 327 -3.98 -6.84 -24.50
C THR A 327 -5.29 -6.54 -23.78
N VAL A 328 -5.93 -5.41 -24.08
CA VAL A 328 -7.24 -5.05 -23.51
C VAL A 328 -8.28 -6.11 -23.86
N ALA A 329 -8.36 -6.55 -25.12
CA ALA A 329 -9.29 -7.61 -25.55
C ALA A 329 -9.06 -8.92 -24.76
N ALA A 330 -7.81 -9.31 -24.54
CA ALA A 330 -7.47 -10.51 -23.76
C ALA A 330 -7.82 -10.34 -22.25
N LEU A 331 -7.63 -9.16 -21.69
CA LEU A 331 -8.01 -8.84 -20.32
C LEU A 331 -9.55 -8.89 -20.14
N ILE A 332 -10.32 -8.40 -21.11
CA ILE A 332 -11.79 -8.49 -21.09
C ILE A 332 -12.23 -9.97 -21.01
N GLN A 333 -11.66 -10.83 -21.85
CA GLN A 333 -11.95 -12.28 -21.79
C GLN A 333 -11.55 -12.92 -20.45
N THR A 334 -10.42 -12.49 -19.87
CA THR A 334 -9.95 -12.98 -18.57
C THR A 334 -10.90 -12.54 -17.45
N ARG A 335 -11.53 -11.36 -17.59
CA ARG A 335 -12.44 -10.76 -16.62
C ARG A 335 -13.73 -11.56 -16.42
N ASP A 336 -14.22 -12.29 -17.43
CA ASP A 336 -15.47 -13.06 -17.41
C ASP A 336 -15.64 -13.94 -16.15
N THR A 337 -14.55 -14.36 -15.55
CA THR A 337 -14.55 -15.21 -14.35
C THR A 337 -14.43 -14.44 -13.04
N LEU A 338 -14.37 -13.11 -13.09
CA LEU A 338 -14.19 -12.24 -11.91
C LEU A 338 -15.40 -11.34 -11.65
N ASP A 339 -15.81 -10.57 -12.66
CA ASP A 339 -16.97 -9.68 -12.61
C ASP A 339 -17.48 -9.36 -14.03
N LEU A 340 -18.66 -8.73 -14.13
CA LEU A 340 -19.34 -8.41 -15.38
C LEU A 340 -19.21 -6.92 -15.77
N GLY A 341 -18.31 -6.18 -15.14
CA GLY A 341 -18.10 -4.77 -15.43
C GLY A 341 -18.02 -3.90 -14.18
N SER A 342 -17.79 -2.61 -14.40
CA SER A 342 -17.76 -1.61 -13.32
C SER A 342 -19.12 -0.93 -13.18
N PRO A 343 -19.52 -0.48 -11.96
CA PRO A 343 -20.81 0.14 -11.73
C PRO A 343 -21.03 1.37 -12.61
N LEU A 344 -22.21 1.48 -13.23
CA LEU A 344 -22.54 2.52 -14.21
C LEU A 344 -22.53 3.92 -13.60
N LEU A 345 -23.09 4.07 -12.41
CA LEU A 345 -23.24 5.38 -11.77
C LEU A 345 -21.88 6.00 -11.45
N GLU A 346 -20.93 5.18 -10.98
CA GLU A 346 -19.55 5.59 -10.69
C GLU A 346 -18.78 5.96 -11.97
N GLN A 347 -19.06 5.28 -13.08
CA GLN A 347 -18.50 5.63 -14.37
C GLN A 347 -19.00 7.01 -14.83
N LEU A 348 -20.30 7.27 -14.74
CA LEU A 348 -20.90 8.57 -15.08
C LEU A 348 -20.40 9.69 -14.17
N ALA A 349 -20.30 9.43 -12.87
CA ALA A 349 -19.73 10.38 -11.92
C ALA A 349 -18.27 10.70 -12.24
N THR A 350 -17.50 9.68 -12.65
CA THR A 350 -16.10 9.87 -13.05
C THR A 350 -15.97 10.66 -14.35
N CYS A 351 -16.86 10.48 -15.33
CA CYS A 351 -16.88 11.35 -16.52
C CYS A 351 -16.94 12.81 -16.12
N TRP A 352 -17.90 13.17 -15.26
CA TRP A 352 -18.03 14.55 -14.79
C TRP A 352 -16.80 15.05 -14.07
N LEU A 353 -16.17 14.22 -13.20
CA LEU A 353 -14.96 14.60 -12.48
C LEU A 353 -13.78 14.86 -13.43
N LEU A 354 -13.59 14.04 -14.46
CA LEU A 354 -12.53 14.23 -15.46
C LEU A 354 -12.78 15.44 -16.35
N GLU A 355 -14.02 15.71 -16.74
CA GLU A 355 -14.39 16.91 -17.51
C GLU A 355 -14.13 18.21 -16.73
N ASN A 356 -14.21 18.15 -15.40
CA ASN A 356 -14.00 19.29 -14.51
C ASN A 356 -12.62 19.29 -13.81
N GLU A 357 -11.71 18.37 -14.15
CA GLU A 357 -10.45 18.19 -13.42
C GLU A 357 -9.54 19.43 -13.44
N ALA A 358 -9.59 20.21 -14.53
CA ALA A 358 -8.82 21.44 -14.67
C ALA A 358 -9.16 22.49 -13.59
N SER A 359 -10.37 22.47 -13.07
CA SER A 359 -10.80 23.34 -11.95
C SER A 359 -10.63 22.68 -10.58
N LEU A 360 -10.80 21.34 -10.49
CA LEU A 360 -10.82 20.60 -9.22
C LEU A 360 -9.42 20.26 -8.69
N LEU A 361 -8.54 19.77 -9.56
CA LEU A 361 -7.24 19.25 -9.13
C LEU A 361 -6.27 20.34 -8.64
N PRO A 362 -6.19 21.55 -9.23
CA PRO A 362 -5.30 22.60 -8.74
C PRO A 362 -5.58 22.98 -7.27
N GLU A 363 -6.84 23.14 -6.90
CA GLU A 363 -7.23 23.48 -5.55
C GLU A 363 -6.89 22.34 -4.57
N LYS A 364 -7.14 21.09 -4.97
CA LYS A 364 -6.78 19.92 -4.18
C LYS A 364 -5.27 19.81 -3.95
N ARG A 365 -4.46 20.05 -4.98
CA ARG A 365 -2.99 20.08 -4.90
C ARG A 365 -2.51 21.16 -3.94
N ARG A 366 -3.11 22.35 -4.00
CA ARG A 366 -2.78 23.47 -3.11
C ARG A 366 -3.04 23.10 -1.66
N GLN A 367 -4.21 22.55 -1.35
CA GLN A 367 -4.58 22.11 0.00
C GLN A 367 -3.65 21.00 0.52
N LEU A 368 -3.34 20.01 -0.32
CA LEU A 368 -2.43 18.93 0.06
C LEU A 368 -1.00 19.42 0.27
N LYS A 369 -0.53 20.37 -0.55
CA LYS A 369 0.78 21.00 -0.35
C LYS A 369 0.85 21.71 1.01
N THR A 370 -0.18 22.47 1.38
CA THR A 370 -0.26 23.13 2.68
C THR A 370 -0.23 22.10 3.82
N ARG A 371 -1.02 21.04 3.74
CA ARG A 371 -1.03 19.96 4.74
C ARG A 371 0.31 19.24 4.83
N ARG A 372 0.96 18.97 3.69
CA ARG A 372 2.30 18.39 3.64
C ARG A 372 3.30 19.25 4.41
N ASP A 373 3.34 20.54 4.11
CA ASP A 373 4.29 21.47 4.70
C ASP A 373 4.07 21.60 6.21
N MET A 374 2.81 21.73 6.64
CA MET A 374 2.43 21.73 8.06
C MET A 374 2.80 20.41 8.75
N CYS A 375 2.52 19.27 8.15
CA CYS A 375 2.90 17.97 8.71
C CYS A 375 4.42 17.83 8.85
N ALA A 376 5.21 18.35 7.90
CA ALA A 376 6.67 18.41 7.99
C ALA A 376 7.13 19.26 9.19
N ASP A 377 6.51 20.42 9.41
CA ASP A 377 6.84 21.29 10.54
C ASP A 377 6.48 20.63 11.88
N LEU A 378 5.32 19.99 11.96
CA LEU A 378 4.93 19.20 13.14
C LEU A 378 5.91 18.06 13.42
N MET A 379 6.36 17.34 12.39
CA MET A 379 7.37 16.28 12.58
C MET A 379 8.71 16.83 13.08
N ARG A 380 9.16 18.00 12.60
CA ARG A 380 10.37 18.66 13.09
C ARG A 380 10.23 19.13 14.54
N GLU A 381 9.05 19.63 14.92
CA GLU A 381 8.71 20.08 16.28
C GLU A 381 8.70 18.89 17.27
N PHE A 382 7.92 17.84 16.97
CA PHE A 382 7.67 16.74 17.90
C PHE A 382 8.72 15.62 17.86
N PHE A 383 9.36 15.41 16.70
CA PHE A 383 10.29 14.31 16.44
C PHE A 383 11.57 14.76 15.70
N PRO A 384 12.36 15.67 16.26
CA PRO A 384 13.52 16.29 15.56
C PRO A 384 14.60 15.28 15.12
N GLN A 385 14.58 14.06 15.64
CA GLN A 385 15.53 12.99 15.28
C GLN A 385 15.08 12.17 14.07
N TRP A 386 13.83 12.32 13.62
CA TRP A 386 13.30 11.62 12.47
C TRP A 386 13.83 12.27 11.18
N LYS A 387 14.24 11.43 10.23
CA LYS A 387 14.68 11.90 8.93
C LYS A 387 13.61 11.64 7.89
N PHE A 388 13.40 12.59 7.00
CA PHE A 388 12.50 12.44 5.87
C PHE A 388 12.90 13.42 4.76
N ILE A 389 12.53 13.05 3.53
CA ILE A 389 12.62 13.94 2.36
C ILE A 389 11.23 14.53 2.15
N LEU A 390 11.16 15.82 1.84
CA LEU A 390 9.89 16.49 1.51
C LEU A 390 9.40 15.95 0.16
N PRO A 391 8.27 15.24 0.11
CA PRO A 391 7.81 14.65 -1.15
C PRO A 391 7.30 15.74 -2.11
N GLU A 392 7.59 15.58 -3.39
CA GLU A 392 7.13 16.49 -4.44
C GLU A 392 5.69 16.19 -4.88
N GLY A 393 5.14 15.09 -4.42
CA GLY A 393 3.78 14.63 -4.67
C GLY A 393 3.37 13.48 -3.77
N GLY A 394 2.22 12.87 -4.04
CA GLY A 394 1.69 11.76 -3.25
C GLY A 394 0.93 12.21 -2.01
N LEU A 395 0.81 11.36 -0.99
CA LEU A 395 -0.06 11.58 0.18
C LEU A 395 0.62 11.31 1.52
N SER A 396 1.91 10.99 1.54
CA SER A 396 2.59 10.60 2.78
C SER A 396 4.08 10.91 2.74
N PHE A 397 4.66 11.00 3.94
CA PHE A 397 6.10 10.96 4.15
C PHE A 397 6.56 9.53 4.35
N TRP A 398 7.75 9.21 3.84
CA TRP A 398 8.53 8.06 4.23
C TRP A 398 9.58 8.51 5.23
N VAL A 399 9.40 8.12 6.48
CA VAL A 399 10.20 8.61 7.60
C VAL A 399 11.18 7.54 8.03
N GLU A 400 12.46 7.90 8.19
CA GLU A 400 13.50 7.07 8.79
C GLU A 400 13.62 7.40 10.28
N LEU A 401 13.47 6.37 11.11
CA LEU A 401 13.69 6.41 12.55
C LEU A 401 15.20 6.24 12.87
N PRO A 402 15.71 6.84 13.95
CA PRO A 402 17.11 6.66 14.34
C PRO A 402 17.45 5.21 14.67
N GLU A 403 16.47 4.39 15.06
CA GLU A 403 16.64 3.00 15.47
C GLU A 403 15.59 2.09 14.84
N MET A 404 15.86 0.77 14.83
CA MET A 404 14.93 -0.27 14.32
C MET A 404 13.82 -0.53 15.33
N MET A 405 12.80 0.34 15.36
CA MET A 405 11.73 0.28 16.36
C MET A 405 10.33 0.61 15.84
N ALA A 406 10.13 0.62 14.52
CA ALA A 406 8.85 0.99 13.92
C ALA A 406 7.69 0.10 14.41
N THR A 407 7.89 -1.22 14.40
CA THR A 407 6.90 -2.19 14.88
C THR A 407 6.57 -1.97 16.37
N ARG A 408 7.60 -1.76 17.18
CA ARG A 408 7.43 -1.56 18.62
C ARG A 408 6.74 -0.24 18.95
N PHE A 409 7.10 0.82 18.23
CA PHE A 409 6.45 2.12 18.39
C PHE A 409 4.98 2.06 17.99
N ALA A 410 4.65 1.42 16.87
CA ALA A 410 3.28 1.24 16.42
C ALA A 410 2.45 0.40 17.39
N ALA A 411 3.01 -0.71 17.91
CA ALA A 411 2.32 -1.54 18.91
C ALA A 411 2.00 -0.77 20.20
N ARG A 412 2.88 0.18 20.60
CA ARG A 412 2.59 1.06 21.73
C ARG A 412 1.54 2.11 21.40
N ALA A 413 1.59 2.70 20.20
CA ALA A 413 0.63 3.69 19.73
C ALA A 413 -0.81 3.12 19.65
N GLU A 414 -0.95 1.83 19.29
CA GLU A 414 -2.23 1.10 19.31
C GLU A 414 -2.91 1.16 20.68
N GLY A 415 -2.15 1.03 21.77
CA GLY A 415 -2.68 1.13 23.14
C GLY A 415 -3.27 2.50 23.47
N TYR A 416 -2.98 3.52 22.64
CA TYR A 416 -3.51 4.88 22.76
C TYR A 416 -4.51 5.22 21.62
N GLY A 417 -4.95 4.21 20.87
CA GLY A 417 -5.91 4.38 19.77
C GLY A 417 -5.33 5.02 18.53
N ILE A 418 -4.01 4.93 18.28
CA ILE A 418 -3.36 5.47 17.08
C ILE A 418 -2.78 4.32 16.25
N HIS A 419 -3.24 4.19 15.01
CA HIS A 419 -2.72 3.22 14.04
C HIS A 419 -1.64 3.86 13.18
N LEU A 420 -0.43 3.28 13.14
CA LEU A 420 0.69 3.76 12.35
C LEU A 420 0.97 2.87 11.14
N GLY A 421 1.37 3.48 10.03
CA GLY A 421 1.86 2.77 8.85
C GLY A 421 3.32 2.34 9.03
N VAL A 422 3.55 1.11 9.53
CA VAL A 422 4.89 0.57 9.78
C VAL A 422 5.59 0.17 8.49
N GLY A 423 6.88 0.48 8.39
CA GLY A 423 7.69 0.22 7.19
C GLY A 423 7.78 -1.25 6.80
N THR A 424 7.67 -2.15 7.75
CA THR A 424 7.68 -3.61 7.51
C THR A 424 6.53 -4.11 6.63
N ARG A 425 5.44 -3.33 6.49
CA ARG A 425 4.34 -3.65 5.56
C ARG A 425 4.69 -3.34 4.11
N PHE A 426 5.64 -2.44 3.87
CA PHE A 426 6.00 -1.94 2.54
C PHE A 426 7.20 -2.68 1.94
N GLY A 427 7.86 -3.54 2.71
CA GLY A 427 9.04 -4.30 2.30
C GLY A 427 8.77 -5.80 2.17
N LEU A 428 9.68 -6.48 1.47
CA LEU A 428 9.74 -7.94 1.45
C LEU A 428 10.63 -8.44 2.59
N ALA A 429 10.34 -9.64 3.09
CA ALA A 429 11.19 -10.37 4.05
C ALA A 429 11.55 -9.62 5.35
N GLY A 430 10.65 -8.77 5.87
CA GLY A 430 10.82 -8.10 7.16
C GLY A 430 11.71 -6.86 7.16
N GLY A 431 12.05 -6.31 5.99
CA GLY A 431 12.69 -4.99 5.87
C GLY A 431 11.79 -3.86 6.36
N GLY A 432 12.37 -2.66 6.63
CA GLY A 432 11.62 -1.45 6.97
C GLY A 432 11.35 -1.20 8.46
N GLU A 433 12.03 -1.90 9.38
CA GLU A 433 11.92 -1.66 10.84
C GLU A 433 12.42 -0.26 11.27
N ARG A 434 13.15 0.44 10.41
CA ARG A 434 13.56 1.84 10.62
C ARG A 434 12.60 2.84 10.02
N ASN A 435 11.48 2.42 9.43
CA ASN A 435 10.66 3.31 8.65
C ASN A 435 9.20 3.32 9.12
N LEU A 436 8.62 4.51 8.99
CA LEU A 436 7.18 4.75 9.11
C LEU A 436 6.67 5.48 7.86
N ARG A 437 5.45 5.16 7.44
CA ARG A 437 4.74 6.01 6.50
C ARG A 437 3.77 6.89 7.27
N ILE A 438 3.96 8.21 7.21
CA ILE A 438 3.12 9.21 7.86
C ILE A 438 2.29 9.92 6.80
N PRO A 439 0.97 9.69 6.71
CA PRO A 439 0.10 10.40 5.79
C PRO A 439 -0.14 11.84 6.27
N PHE A 440 -0.25 12.79 5.33
CA PHE A 440 -0.65 14.17 5.59
C PHE A 440 -2.06 14.47 5.05
N THR A 441 -2.92 13.44 5.02
CA THR A 441 -4.29 13.55 4.51
C THR A 441 -5.30 13.99 5.55
N LEU A 442 -4.92 13.96 6.83
CA LEU A 442 -5.74 14.42 7.95
C LEU A 442 -5.68 15.94 8.11
N ASP A 443 -6.64 16.51 8.84
CA ASP A 443 -6.62 17.92 9.20
C ASP A 443 -5.56 18.23 10.27
N ASP A 444 -5.21 19.52 10.38
CA ASP A 444 -4.13 20.04 11.22
C ASP A 444 -4.33 19.70 12.70
N ASP A 445 -5.54 19.86 13.21
CA ASP A 445 -5.85 19.61 14.61
C ASP A 445 -5.74 18.11 14.94
N THR A 446 -6.17 17.28 14.02
CA THR A 446 -6.08 15.82 14.18
C THR A 446 -4.63 15.33 14.14
N LEU A 447 -3.79 15.85 13.23
CA LEU A 447 -2.36 15.52 13.17
C LEU A 447 -1.63 16.02 14.42
N ARG A 448 -1.89 17.24 14.87
CA ARG A 448 -1.28 17.80 16.09
C ARG A 448 -1.65 16.97 17.32
N ARG A 449 -2.92 16.58 17.48
CA ARG A 449 -3.36 15.70 18.58
C ARG A 449 -2.67 14.34 18.52
N ALA A 450 -2.56 13.76 17.34
CA ALA A 450 -1.87 12.48 17.17
C ALA A 450 -0.40 12.58 17.59
N PHE A 451 0.31 13.63 17.15
CA PHE A 451 1.73 13.81 17.46
C PHE A 451 1.98 14.16 18.93
N THR A 452 1.11 14.94 19.54
CA THR A 452 1.14 15.21 20.99
C THR A 452 1.00 13.92 21.79
N THR A 453 0.15 12.99 21.35
CA THR A 453 -0.02 11.69 22.02
C THR A 453 1.17 10.75 21.75
N LEU A 454 1.73 10.78 20.54
CA LEU A 454 2.84 9.90 20.13
C LEU A 454 4.19 10.33 20.75
N GLN A 455 4.42 11.63 20.98
CA GLN A 455 5.70 12.15 21.46
C GLN A 455 6.18 11.51 22.78
N PRO A 456 5.37 11.42 23.86
CA PRO A 456 5.83 10.81 25.11
C PRO A 456 6.09 9.29 24.95
N ILE A 457 5.35 8.62 24.07
CA ILE A 457 5.57 7.20 23.75
C ILE A 457 6.93 7.05 23.09
N TRP A 458 7.21 7.90 22.08
CA TRP A 458 8.50 7.94 21.41
C TRP A 458 9.65 8.24 22.35
N ALA A 459 9.54 9.29 23.18
CA ALA A 459 10.56 9.69 24.13
C ALA A 459 10.91 8.57 25.13
N THR A 460 9.88 7.83 25.60
CA THR A 460 10.07 6.69 26.49
C THR A 460 10.87 5.56 25.81
N LEU A 461 10.56 5.25 24.55
CA LEU A 461 11.24 4.20 23.79
C LEU A 461 12.68 4.59 23.45
N ALA A 462 12.90 5.83 22.99
CA ALA A 462 14.22 6.35 22.63
C ALA A 462 15.14 6.51 23.85
N GLY A 463 14.58 6.96 25.01
CA GLY A 463 15.34 7.09 26.26
C GLY A 463 15.79 5.77 26.84
N GLN A 464 14.98 4.73 26.74
CA GLN A 464 15.35 3.37 27.15
C GLN A 464 16.51 2.81 26.32
N HIS A 465 16.59 3.16 25.05
CA HIS A 465 17.66 2.74 24.15
C HIS A 465 19.01 3.45 24.44
N GLY A 466 18.96 4.76 24.72
CA GLY A 466 20.14 5.54 25.11
C GLY A 466 20.79 5.03 26.41
N ALA A 467 19.99 4.73 27.42
CA ALA A 467 20.47 4.16 28.68
C ALA A 467 21.09 2.77 28.51
N ASN A 468 20.61 1.99 27.55
CA ASN A 468 21.12 0.65 27.25
C ASN A 468 22.42 0.69 26.40
N LYS A 469 22.61 1.67 25.51
CA LYS A 469 23.88 1.87 24.78
C LYS A 469 25.00 2.26 25.73
N MET A 470 24.77 3.12 26.72
CA MET A 470 25.79 3.49 27.72
C MET A 470 26.23 2.31 28.58
N ARG A 471 25.32 1.36 28.92
CA ARG A 471 25.68 0.16 29.70
C ARG A 471 26.48 -0.88 28.92
N LYS A 472 26.57 -0.79 27.60
CA LYS A 472 27.38 -1.70 26.75
C LYS A 472 28.83 -1.21 26.55
N ILE A 473 29.14 0.00 26.97
CA ILE A 473 30.46 0.64 26.80
C ILE A 473 31.27 0.61 28.14
N ILE A 474 30.62 0.16 29.24
CA ILE A 474 31.25 -0.15 30.52
C ILE A 474 31.24 -1.66 30.69
#